data_144706007358cbc162a8ecd5ce5e1fd2
#
_entry.id   144706007358cbc162a8ecd5ce5e1fd2
#
_cell.length_a   1.000
_cell.length_b   1.000
_cell.length_c   1.000
_cell.angle_alpha   90.00
_cell.angle_beta   90.00
_cell.angle_gamma   90.00
#
_symmetry.space_group_name_H-M   'P 1'
#
loop_
_entity.id
_entity.type
_entity.pdbx_description
1 polymer ?
#
loop_
_entity_poly.entity_id
_entity_poly.type
_entity_poly.pdbx_seq_one_letter_code
_entity_poly.pdbx_strand_id
1 'polypeptide(L)'
;GRVEAGAHGLAGEIGHVVVRPGGTPCPCGQRGCLERYASAAAVGEAWAAACGNPEADAAHCAKAVTAGDQNAVRVWQHAVDALADGLVTALTLLDPHTLVIGGGLAEAGETLFTPLRDAVRRRLTFQKPPRIVPAALGDTAGCLGAGLLAWDLLKTTDATEVTP
;
A
#
# COMPACT_ATOMS: atom_id res chain seq x y z
N GLY A 1 5.27 -16.76 -11.24
CA GLY A 1 4.57 -16.74 -9.98
C GLY A 1 3.07 -16.89 -10.22
N ARG A 2 2.33 -17.27 -9.19
CA ARG A 2 0.87 -17.35 -9.24
C ARG A 2 0.30 -16.37 -8.21
N VAL A 3 -0.86 -15.81 -8.52
CA VAL A 3 -1.60 -14.98 -7.55
C VAL A 3 -2.28 -15.92 -6.55
N GLU A 4 -2.07 -15.66 -5.27
CA GLU A 4 -2.73 -16.37 -4.18
C GLU A 4 -4.06 -15.68 -3.89
N ALA A 5 -5.15 -16.28 -4.37
CA ALA A 5 -6.49 -15.69 -4.24
C ALA A 5 -7.14 -15.98 -2.87
N GLY A 6 -6.69 -17.02 -2.16
CA GLY A 6 -7.35 -17.52 -0.96
C GLY A 6 -8.63 -18.29 -1.26
N ALA A 7 -9.25 -18.84 -0.22
CA ALA A 7 -10.43 -19.71 -0.36
C ALA A 7 -11.67 -18.98 -0.94
N HIS A 8 -11.75 -17.69 -0.76
CA HIS A 8 -12.91 -16.86 -1.16
C HIS A 8 -12.51 -15.70 -2.09
N GLY A 9 -11.31 -15.73 -2.67
CA GLY A 9 -10.80 -14.66 -3.53
C GLY A 9 -10.47 -13.36 -2.80
N LEU A 10 -10.32 -13.39 -1.48
CA LEU A 10 -10.11 -12.22 -0.62
C LEU A 10 -8.71 -12.18 0.02
N ALA A 11 -7.79 -13.05 -0.41
CA ALA A 11 -6.42 -12.98 0.10
C ALA A 11 -5.73 -11.67 -0.32
N GLY A 12 -4.95 -11.10 0.60
CA GLY A 12 -4.18 -9.89 0.32
C GLY A 12 -4.89 -8.58 0.63
N GLU A 13 -6.11 -8.59 1.15
CA GLU A 13 -6.86 -7.38 1.57
C GLU A 13 -6.24 -6.70 2.80
N ILE A 14 -4.92 -6.48 2.77
CA ILE A 14 -4.14 -5.89 3.87
C ILE A 14 -4.57 -4.45 4.21
N GLY A 15 -5.18 -3.75 3.24
CA GLY A 15 -5.73 -2.42 3.46
C GLY A 15 -6.80 -2.37 4.56
N HIS A 16 -7.45 -3.51 4.82
CA HIS A 16 -8.49 -3.63 5.85
C HIS A 16 -7.99 -4.20 7.18
N VAL A 17 -6.69 -4.40 7.35
CA VAL A 17 -6.11 -4.69 8.67
C VAL A 17 -6.26 -3.45 9.56
N VAL A 18 -6.80 -3.65 10.77
CA VAL A 18 -6.99 -2.57 11.75
C VAL A 18 -5.64 -2.22 12.38
N VAL A 19 -5.09 -1.07 12.02
CA VAL A 19 -3.83 -0.53 12.55
C VAL A 19 -4.06 0.54 13.62
N ARG A 20 -5.27 1.08 13.71
CA ARG A 20 -5.69 2.08 14.72
C ARG A 20 -7.06 1.69 15.29
N PRO A 21 -7.10 0.83 16.31
CA PRO A 21 -8.37 0.42 16.91
C PRO A 21 -9.22 1.61 17.34
N GLY A 22 -10.51 1.60 16.94
CA GLY A 22 -11.43 2.71 17.20
C GLY A 22 -11.22 3.96 16.34
N GLY A 23 -10.25 3.96 15.43
CA GLY A 23 -9.87 5.09 14.57
C GLY A 23 -10.92 5.43 13.50
N THR A 24 -10.43 5.98 12.36
CA THR A 24 -11.26 6.48 11.25
C THR A 24 -12.20 5.39 10.72
N PRO A 25 -13.50 5.68 10.49
CA PRO A 25 -14.43 4.75 9.86
C PRO A 25 -13.93 4.33 8.47
N CYS A 26 -14.09 3.04 8.14
CA CYS A 26 -13.79 2.47 6.83
C CYS A 26 -15.09 2.02 6.14
N PRO A 27 -15.21 2.19 4.80
CA PRO A 27 -16.37 1.69 4.05
C PRO A 27 -16.62 0.18 4.19
N CYS A 28 -15.61 -0.61 4.58
CA CYS A 28 -15.78 -2.04 4.87
C CYS A 28 -16.59 -2.34 6.13
N GLY A 29 -17.01 -1.32 6.88
CA GLY A 29 -17.76 -1.44 8.13
C GLY A 29 -16.89 -1.43 9.40
N GLN A 30 -15.57 -1.55 9.28
CA GLN A 30 -14.64 -1.48 10.42
C GLN A 30 -14.19 -0.04 10.71
N ARG A 31 -13.40 0.12 11.76
CA ARG A 31 -12.74 1.37 12.12
C ARG A 31 -11.24 1.16 12.26
N GLY A 32 -10.45 2.09 11.72
CA GLY A 32 -9.00 2.08 11.89
C GLY A 32 -8.23 1.22 10.89
N CYS A 33 -8.83 0.86 9.76
CA CYS A 33 -8.18 0.13 8.67
C CYS A 33 -6.97 0.88 8.12
N LEU A 34 -5.93 0.16 7.73
CA LEU A 34 -4.70 0.69 7.16
C LEU A 34 -4.95 1.67 6.00
N GLU A 35 -5.85 1.33 5.08
CA GLU A 35 -6.21 2.12 3.92
C GLU A 35 -6.65 3.55 4.28
N ARG A 36 -7.30 3.73 5.46
CA ARG A 36 -7.77 5.05 5.92
C ARG A 36 -6.65 5.96 6.42
N TYR A 37 -5.40 5.48 6.42
CA TYR A 37 -4.23 6.24 6.86
C TYR A 37 -3.11 6.26 5.81
N ALA A 38 -2.95 5.18 5.04
CA ALA A 38 -1.80 4.95 4.16
C ALA A 38 -2.17 4.75 2.69
N SER A 39 -3.37 5.15 2.26
CA SER A 39 -3.67 5.30 0.83
C SER A 39 -3.34 6.72 0.36
N ALA A 40 -3.13 6.90 -0.95
CA ALA A 40 -2.95 8.23 -1.54
C ALA A 40 -4.15 9.15 -1.26
N ALA A 41 -5.38 8.62 -1.33
CA ALA A 41 -6.59 9.35 -0.99
C ALA A 41 -6.59 9.82 0.47
N ALA A 42 -6.29 8.93 1.42
CA ALA A 42 -6.28 9.28 2.84
C ALA A 42 -5.21 10.33 3.18
N VAL A 43 -4.02 10.25 2.58
CA VAL A 43 -2.97 11.26 2.74
C VAL A 43 -3.39 12.59 2.11
N GLY A 44 -4.03 12.55 0.93
CA GLY A 44 -4.57 13.76 0.28
C GLY A 44 -5.64 14.44 1.14
N GLU A 45 -6.62 13.68 1.65
CA GLU A 45 -7.66 14.19 2.57
C GLU A 45 -7.05 14.85 3.81
N ALA A 46 -6.09 14.18 4.45
CA ALA A 46 -5.43 14.69 5.64
C ALA A 46 -4.60 15.96 5.35
N TRP A 47 -3.92 16.00 4.21
CA TRP A 47 -3.15 17.16 3.79
C TRP A 47 -4.04 18.33 3.39
N ALA A 48 -5.10 18.11 2.64
CA ALA A 48 -6.07 19.14 2.27
C ALA A 48 -6.65 19.83 3.51
N ALA A 49 -7.01 19.04 4.53
CA ALA A 49 -7.47 19.56 5.81
C ALA A 49 -6.37 20.35 6.56
N ALA A 50 -5.12 19.89 6.52
CA ALA A 50 -4.02 20.50 7.25
C ALA A 50 -3.52 21.81 6.61
N CYS A 51 -3.55 21.92 5.26
CA CYS A 51 -3.11 23.11 4.53
C CYS A 51 -4.25 24.09 4.18
N GLY A 52 -5.52 23.68 4.42
CA GLY A 52 -6.69 24.50 4.11
C GLY A 52 -7.01 24.61 2.61
N ASN A 53 -6.45 23.72 1.77
CA ASN A 53 -6.71 23.66 0.34
C ASN A 53 -7.43 22.35 -0.02
N PRO A 54 -8.73 22.37 -0.36
CA PRO A 54 -9.49 21.17 -0.65
C PRO A 54 -9.03 20.42 -1.92
N GLU A 55 -8.30 21.06 -2.82
CA GLU A 55 -7.77 20.46 -4.04
C GLU A 55 -6.38 19.82 -3.84
N ALA A 56 -5.83 19.91 -2.63
CA ALA A 56 -4.52 19.34 -2.33
C ALA A 56 -4.63 17.81 -2.19
N ASP A 57 -3.67 17.11 -2.77
CA ASP A 57 -3.57 15.65 -2.79
C ASP A 57 -2.28 15.14 -2.14
N ALA A 58 -2.04 13.83 -2.22
CA ALA A 58 -0.83 13.20 -1.68
C ALA A 58 0.45 13.67 -2.38
N ALA A 59 0.40 13.99 -3.68
CA ALA A 59 1.57 14.49 -4.41
C ALA A 59 1.93 15.90 -3.95
N HIS A 60 0.94 16.75 -3.67
CA HIS A 60 1.15 18.06 -3.04
C HIS A 60 1.74 17.93 -1.64
N CYS A 61 1.25 16.95 -0.85
CA CYS A 61 1.81 16.65 0.47
C CYS A 61 3.30 16.25 0.36
N ALA A 62 3.65 15.33 -0.52
CA ALA A 62 5.03 14.88 -0.72
C ALA A 62 5.97 16.03 -1.13
N LYS A 63 5.52 16.93 -2.01
CA LYS A 63 6.27 18.14 -2.37
C LYS A 63 6.46 19.07 -1.18
N ALA A 64 5.42 19.28 -0.37
CA ALA A 64 5.49 20.11 0.84
C ALA A 64 6.43 19.51 1.90
N VAL A 65 6.46 18.14 2.04
CA VAL A 65 7.46 17.43 2.87
C VAL A 65 8.87 17.77 2.41
N THR A 66 9.13 17.67 1.11
CA THR A 66 10.46 17.97 0.54
C THR A 66 10.83 19.45 0.73
N ALA A 67 9.86 20.35 0.74
CA ALA A 67 10.04 21.76 1.04
C ALA A 67 10.20 22.08 2.54
N GLY A 68 10.08 21.07 3.41
CA GLY A 68 10.25 21.22 4.86
C GLY A 68 9.02 21.73 5.62
N ASP A 69 7.83 21.70 5.02
CA ASP A 69 6.59 22.06 5.71
C ASP A 69 6.29 21.10 6.86
N GLN A 70 6.21 21.63 8.07
CA GLN A 70 6.06 20.82 9.28
C GLN A 70 4.67 20.16 9.40
N ASN A 71 3.63 20.73 8.82
CA ASN A 71 2.31 20.12 8.78
C ASN A 71 2.31 18.92 7.81
N ALA A 72 2.92 19.10 6.63
CA ALA A 72 3.09 18.03 5.66
C ALA A 72 3.93 16.87 6.22
N VAL A 73 5.03 17.18 6.90
CA VAL A 73 5.87 16.18 7.58
C VAL A 73 5.07 15.38 8.60
N ARG A 74 4.21 16.01 9.41
CA ARG A 74 3.35 15.29 10.37
C ARG A 74 2.33 14.40 9.69
N VAL A 75 1.64 14.89 8.67
CA VAL A 75 0.67 14.10 7.89
C VAL A 75 1.35 12.89 7.26
N TRP A 76 2.50 13.12 6.62
CA TRP A 76 3.26 12.08 5.94
C TRP A 76 3.78 11.01 6.90
N GLN A 77 4.35 11.43 8.03
CA GLN A 77 4.86 10.53 9.04
C GLN A 77 3.76 9.65 9.64
N HIS A 78 2.56 10.22 9.85
CA HIS A 78 1.41 9.43 10.32
C HIS A 78 1.02 8.31 9.33
N ALA A 79 1.05 8.62 8.03
CA ALA A 79 0.80 7.61 6.99
C ALA A 79 1.91 6.55 6.93
N VAL A 80 3.18 6.98 7.00
CA VAL A 80 4.35 6.08 7.05
C VAL A 80 4.28 5.13 8.24
N ASP A 81 3.92 5.64 9.43
CA ASP A 81 3.80 4.83 10.64
C ASP A 81 2.66 3.82 10.54
N ALA A 82 1.50 4.21 10.00
CA ALA A 82 0.39 3.29 9.76
C ALA A 82 0.77 2.20 8.74
N LEU A 83 1.44 2.59 7.65
CA LEU A 83 1.92 1.63 6.64
C LEU A 83 2.91 0.64 7.24
N ALA A 84 3.86 1.12 8.05
CA ALA A 84 4.82 0.26 8.72
C ALA A 84 4.15 -0.75 9.66
N ASP A 85 3.11 -0.35 10.41
CA ASP A 85 2.35 -1.25 11.28
C ASP A 85 1.66 -2.37 10.47
N GLY A 86 1.03 -2.01 9.35
CA GLY A 86 0.41 -2.99 8.44
C GLY A 86 1.43 -3.93 7.80
N LEU A 87 2.58 -3.41 7.36
CA LEU A 87 3.65 -4.21 6.77
C LEU A 87 4.29 -5.18 7.78
N VAL A 88 4.48 -4.76 9.03
CA VAL A 88 4.98 -5.67 10.09
C VAL A 88 3.98 -6.79 10.37
N THR A 89 2.67 -6.52 10.30
CA THR A 89 1.65 -7.58 10.37
C THR A 89 1.82 -8.59 9.22
N ALA A 90 1.98 -8.11 7.99
CA ALA A 90 2.23 -8.97 6.83
C ALA A 90 3.53 -9.77 6.96
N LEU A 91 4.61 -9.16 7.46
CA LEU A 91 5.88 -9.82 7.72
C LEU A 91 5.73 -10.94 8.75
N THR A 92 4.97 -10.71 9.80
CA THR A 92 4.72 -11.70 10.86
C THR A 92 3.94 -12.91 10.34
N LEU A 93 3.01 -12.70 9.42
CA LEU A 93 2.14 -13.76 8.88
C LEU A 93 2.76 -14.52 7.70
N LEU A 94 3.53 -13.84 6.84
CA LEU A 94 3.95 -14.35 5.53
C LEU A 94 5.46 -14.51 5.39
N ASP A 95 6.25 -13.89 6.25
CA ASP A 95 7.74 -13.87 6.22
C ASP A 95 8.33 -13.67 4.81
N PRO A 96 7.90 -12.67 4.04
CA PRO A 96 8.39 -12.46 2.69
C PRO A 96 9.81 -11.87 2.71
N HIS A 97 10.66 -12.36 1.81
CA HIS A 97 12.00 -11.80 1.60
C HIS A 97 11.97 -10.36 1.04
N THR A 98 10.95 -10.04 0.22
CA THR A 98 10.83 -8.74 -0.47
C THR A 98 9.40 -8.24 -0.40
N LEU A 99 9.24 -6.97 -0.03
CA LEU A 99 8.00 -6.21 -0.14
C LEU A 99 8.12 -5.25 -1.34
N VAL A 100 7.24 -5.41 -2.31
CA VAL A 100 7.13 -4.52 -3.47
C VAL A 100 5.98 -3.55 -3.21
N ILE A 101 6.28 -2.26 -3.12
CA ILE A 101 5.31 -1.21 -2.83
C ILE A 101 5.01 -0.44 -4.11
N GLY A 102 3.74 -0.42 -4.49
CA GLY A 102 3.23 0.32 -5.64
C GLY A 102 2.09 1.26 -5.29
N GLY A 103 1.50 1.87 -6.31
CA GLY A 103 0.41 2.83 -6.18
C GLY A 103 0.88 4.26 -5.92
N GLY A 104 -0.06 5.20 -5.86
CA GLY A 104 0.23 6.64 -5.89
C GLY A 104 1.16 7.18 -4.80
N LEU A 105 1.22 6.56 -3.61
CA LEU A 105 2.19 6.98 -2.59
C LEU A 105 3.62 6.59 -2.96
N ALA A 106 3.82 5.49 -3.69
CA ALA A 106 5.15 5.02 -4.09
C ALA A 106 5.82 5.98 -5.10
N GLU A 107 5.03 6.77 -5.84
CA GLU A 107 5.53 7.80 -6.76
C GLU A 107 6.31 8.92 -6.05
N ALA A 108 6.16 9.06 -4.74
CA ALA A 108 6.96 9.99 -3.94
C ALA A 108 8.43 9.52 -3.77
N GLY A 109 8.80 8.35 -4.27
CA GLY A 109 10.16 7.84 -4.23
C GLY A 109 10.75 7.78 -2.81
N GLU A 110 11.97 8.24 -2.64
CA GLU A 110 12.66 8.17 -1.34
C GLU A 110 12.03 9.04 -0.24
N THR A 111 11.16 9.98 -0.58
CA THR A 111 10.33 10.68 0.41
C THR A 111 9.42 9.71 1.18
N LEU A 112 8.99 8.61 0.52
CA LEU A 112 8.27 7.51 1.17
C LEU A 112 9.23 6.42 1.64
N PHE A 113 10.10 5.91 0.76
CA PHE A 113 10.82 4.66 1.00
C PHE A 113 11.86 4.76 2.12
N THR A 114 12.56 5.89 2.25
CA THR A 114 13.53 6.08 3.32
C THR A 114 12.88 6.03 4.71
N PRO A 115 11.90 6.89 5.04
CA PRO A 115 11.26 6.84 6.35
C PRO A 115 10.47 5.55 6.58
N LEU A 116 9.93 4.91 5.52
CA LEU A 116 9.21 3.64 5.64
C LEU A 116 10.15 2.49 6.05
N ARG A 117 11.31 2.36 5.40
CA ARG A 117 12.31 1.34 5.76
C ARG A 117 12.75 1.50 7.21
N ASP A 118 12.97 2.74 7.65
CA ASP A 118 13.35 3.02 9.03
C ASP A 118 12.21 2.75 10.00
N ALA A 119 10.97 3.10 9.66
CA ALA A 119 9.81 2.83 10.49
C ALA A 119 9.56 1.32 10.65
N VAL A 120 9.69 0.54 9.58
CA VAL A 120 9.61 -0.93 9.64
C VAL A 120 10.72 -1.49 10.51
N ARG A 121 11.99 -1.12 10.27
CA ARG A 121 13.14 -1.60 11.07
C ARG A 121 12.96 -1.37 12.58
N ARG A 122 12.46 -0.21 12.98
CA ARG A 122 12.22 0.10 14.40
C ARG A 122 11.16 -0.78 15.06
N ARG A 123 10.27 -1.38 14.27
CA ARG A 123 9.16 -2.22 14.73
C ARG A 123 9.48 -3.72 14.76
N LEU A 124 10.53 -4.13 14.04
CA LEU A 124 10.96 -5.53 14.02
C LEU A 124 11.56 -5.92 15.37
N THR A 125 11.23 -7.13 15.84
CA THR A 125 11.77 -7.71 17.08
C THR A 125 12.50 -9.02 16.79
N PHE A 126 11.83 -9.99 16.19
CA PHE A 126 12.39 -11.30 15.82
C PHE A 126 12.42 -11.53 14.31
N GLN A 127 11.64 -10.77 13.56
CA GLN A 127 11.57 -10.87 12.10
C GLN A 127 12.88 -10.38 11.46
N LYS A 128 13.27 -10.98 10.35
CA LYS A 128 14.36 -10.48 9.52
C LYS A 128 13.88 -9.28 8.67
N PRO A 129 14.69 -8.22 8.54
CA PRO A 129 14.34 -7.09 7.70
C PRO A 129 14.17 -7.52 6.23
N PRO A 130 13.00 -7.27 5.59
CA PRO A 130 12.81 -7.55 4.18
C PRO A 130 13.49 -6.50 3.32
N ARG A 131 13.64 -6.80 2.04
CA ARG A 131 13.89 -5.76 1.03
C ARG A 131 12.58 -5.03 0.76
N ILE A 132 12.55 -3.70 0.94
CA ILE A 132 11.41 -2.85 0.58
C ILE A 132 11.80 -2.06 -0.66
N VAL A 133 11.12 -2.32 -1.78
CA VAL A 133 11.44 -1.78 -3.10
C VAL A 133 10.20 -1.21 -3.79
N PRO A 134 10.35 -0.19 -4.65
CA PRO A 134 9.26 0.30 -5.47
C PRO A 134 8.84 -0.73 -6.52
N ALA A 135 7.56 -0.70 -6.91
CA ALA A 135 7.06 -1.45 -8.06
C ALA A 135 7.68 -0.88 -9.36
N ALA A 136 8.22 -1.77 -10.20
CA ALA A 136 8.90 -1.34 -11.43
C ALA A 136 7.93 -0.82 -12.52
N LEU A 137 6.64 -1.17 -12.44
CA LEU A 137 5.62 -0.81 -13.43
C LEU A 137 4.78 0.41 -13.01
N GLY A 138 5.10 1.04 -11.86
CA GLY A 138 4.39 2.21 -11.37
C GLY A 138 2.88 1.98 -11.25
N ASP A 139 2.10 2.96 -11.66
CA ASP A 139 0.63 2.97 -11.66
C ASP A 139 0.00 2.06 -12.73
N THR A 140 0.76 1.66 -13.76
CA THR A 140 0.29 0.75 -14.81
C THR A 140 0.27 -0.72 -14.40
N ALA A 141 0.87 -1.07 -13.26
CA ALA A 141 1.02 -2.46 -12.78
C ALA A 141 -0.31 -3.21 -12.70
N GLY A 142 -1.37 -2.56 -12.18
CA GLY A 142 -2.69 -3.15 -12.05
C GLY A 142 -3.32 -3.50 -13.41
N CYS A 143 -3.26 -2.58 -14.37
CA CYS A 143 -3.78 -2.78 -15.71
C CYS A 143 -3.06 -3.90 -16.45
N LEU A 144 -1.72 -3.91 -16.40
CA LEU A 144 -0.91 -4.95 -17.03
C LEU A 144 -1.15 -6.33 -16.37
N GLY A 145 -1.26 -6.36 -15.04
CA GLY A 145 -1.56 -7.58 -14.29
C GLY A 145 -2.93 -8.16 -14.64
N ALA A 146 -3.96 -7.32 -14.72
CA ALA A 146 -5.30 -7.74 -15.14
C ALA A 146 -5.30 -8.28 -16.58
N GLY A 147 -4.58 -7.62 -17.51
CA GLY A 147 -4.41 -8.09 -18.88
C GLY A 147 -3.74 -9.46 -18.97
N LEU A 148 -2.69 -9.71 -18.16
CA LEU A 148 -2.02 -11.00 -18.11
C LEU A 148 -2.91 -12.10 -17.53
N LEU A 149 -3.70 -11.80 -16.49
CA LEU A 149 -4.66 -12.77 -15.94
C LEU A 149 -5.74 -13.14 -16.96
N ALA A 150 -6.28 -12.17 -17.69
CA ALA A 150 -7.24 -12.41 -18.76
C ALA A 150 -6.64 -13.26 -19.88
N TRP A 151 -5.39 -13.00 -20.27
CA TRP A 151 -4.66 -13.77 -21.26
C TRP A 151 -4.46 -15.25 -20.85
N ASP A 152 -4.12 -15.47 -19.59
CA ASP A 152 -3.93 -16.83 -19.06
C ASP A 152 -5.25 -17.62 -19.02
N LEU A 153 -6.39 -16.96 -18.74
CA LEU A 153 -7.72 -17.55 -18.80
C LEU A 153 -8.08 -18.01 -20.23
N LEU A 154 -7.80 -17.19 -21.25
CA LEU A 154 -8.06 -17.55 -22.65
C LEU A 154 -7.26 -18.78 -23.07
N LYS A 155 -5.98 -18.88 -22.70
CA LYS A 155 -5.14 -20.04 -23.01
C LYS A 155 -5.61 -21.34 -22.38
N THR A 156 -6.20 -21.26 -21.17
CA THR A 156 -6.74 -22.46 -20.49
C THR A 156 -8.05 -22.92 -21.08
N THR A 157 -8.86 -22.01 -21.66
CA THR A 157 -10.14 -22.36 -22.33
C THR A 157 -9.89 -23.06 -23.67
N ASP A 158 -8.92 -22.59 -24.47
CA ASP A 158 -8.55 -23.22 -25.75
C ASP A 158 -7.98 -24.64 -25.58
N ALA A 159 -7.35 -24.92 -24.43
CA ALA A 159 -6.78 -26.23 -24.13
C ALA A 159 -7.84 -27.29 -23.74
N THR A 160 -9.04 -26.88 -23.37
CA THR A 160 -10.15 -27.81 -22.98
C THR A 160 -11.11 -28.15 -24.14
N GLU A 161 -11.04 -27.42 -25.27
CA GLU A 161 -11.89 -27.71 -26.45
C GLU A 161 -11.29 -28.72 -27.45
N VAL A 162 -10.07 -29.21 -27.20
CA VAL A 162 -9.44 -30.21 -28.10
C VAL A 162 -9.38 -31.57 -27.42
N THR A 163 -10.52 -32.23 -27.25
CA THR A 163 -10.58 -33.68 -27.10
C THR A 163 -11.74 -34.19 -27.94
N PRO A 164 -11.45 -34.98 -29.01
CA PRO A 164 -12.48 -35.60 -29.88
C PRO A 164 -13.19 -36.75 -29.17
#